data_9942ba53545f9356c18ebab0a31f5fb9
#
_entry.id   9942ba53545f9356c18ebab0a31f5fb9
#
_cell.length_a   1.000
_cell.length_b   1.000
_cell.length_c   1.000
_cell.angle_alpha   90.00
_cell.angle_beta   90.00
_cell.angle_gamma   90.00
#
_symmetry.space_group_name_H-M   'P 1'
#
loop_
_entity.id
_entity.type
_entity.pdbx_description
1 polymer ?
#
loop_
_entity_poly.entity_id
_entity_poly.type
_entity_poly.pdbx_seq_one_letter_code
_entity_poly.pdbx_strand_id
1 'polypeptide(L)'
;KMRIIPAETQCMIIDMQEKLVPAMFNKEACEDRVCMLARGLNLLEIPMLITQQYTKGLGGSLPSVYEAAGTKEFFDKRTFSCAQDENIVAALQKKNRKNVLICGTEAHVCVLQTCIDLKALGFQPILVIDAIASRKKSDLKAAIKRAMQEGVIITTAEAVLFELTVDSRHPKFRDISNVVK
;
A
#
# COMPACT_ATOMS: atom_id res chain seq x y z
N LYS A 1 -9.01 19.92 2.82
CA LYS A 1 -9.14 19.86 1.37
C LYS A 1 -7.77 19.54 0.77
N MET A 2 -7.59 18.33 0.23
CA MET A 2 -6.30 17.96 -0.34
C MET A 2 -6.48 17.11 -1.60
N ARG A 3 -5.59 17.33 -2.55
CA ARG A 3 -5.33 16.44 -3.66
C ARG A 3 -4.13 15.57 -3.34
N ILE A 4 -4.14 14.34 -3.82
CA ILE A 4 -2.99 13.44 -3.71
C ILE A 4 -2.09 13.73 -4.90
N ILE A 5 -0.92 14.32 -4.64
CA ILE A 5 -0.03 14.79 -5.70
C ILE A 5 1.27 13.98 -5.75
N PRO A 6 1.82 13.71 -6.96
CA PRO A 6 2.98 12.83 -7.12
C PRO A 6 4.20 13.21 -6.28
N ALA A 7 4.53 14.49 -6.25
CA ALA A 7 5.74 14.96 -5.56
C ALA A 7 5.73 14.72 -4.05
N GLU A 8 4.55 14.57 -3.44
CA GLU A 8 4.39 14.37 -1.99
C GLU A 8 3.99 12.93 -1.63
N THR A 9 3.98 12.01 -2.59
CA THR A 9 3.41 10.68 -2.40
C THR A 9 4.44 9.58 -2.53
N GLN A 10 4.38 8.63 -1.61
CA GLN A 10 5.09 7.37 -1.62
C GLN A 10 4.11 6.25 -1.25
N CYS A 11 4.51 5.00 -1.41
CA CYS A 11 3.63 3.85 -1.17
C CYS A 11 4.32 2.78 -0.33
N MET A 12 3.54 2.13 0.53
CA MET A 12 3.95 0.91 1.23
C MET A 12 3.07 -0.25 0.78
N ILE A 13 3.72 -1.34 0.39
CA ILE A 13 3.08 -2.63 0.12
C ILE A 13 3.39 -3.53 1.30
N ILE A 14 2.38 -3.76 2.15
CA ILE A 14 2.54 -4.42 3.44
C ILE A 14 2.23 -5.91 3.33
N ASP A 15 3.23 -6.74 3.66
CA ASP A 15 3.11 -8.17 3.97
C ASP A 15 2.28 -8.99 2.97
N MET A 16 2.50 -8.79 1.68
CA MET A 16 1.88 -9.58 0.61
C MET A 16 2.65 -10.88 0.38
N GLN A 17 2.67 -11.74 1.42
CA GLN A 17 3.55 -12.89 1.54
C GLN A 17 2.90 -14.23 1.18
N GLU A 18 3.73 -15.16 0.73
CA GLU A 18 3.32 -16.48 0.24
C GLU A 18 2.51 -17.29 1.25
N LYS A 19 2.78 -17.15 2.56
CA LYS A 19 2.07 -17.88 3.61
C LYS A 19 0.97 -17.07 4.30
N LEU A 20 0.74 -15.83 3.89
CA LEU A 20 -0.34 -14.99 4.41
C LEU A 20 -1.49 -14.84 3.41
N VAL A 21 -1.18 -14.46 2.19
CA VAL A 21 -2.19 -14.16 1.17
C VAL A 21 -3.17 -15.31 0.91
N PRO A 22 -2.72 -16.58 0.83
CA PRO A 22 -3.66 -17.67 0.57
C PRO A 22 -4.81 -17.82 1.57
N ALA A 23 -4.66 -17.31 2.80
CA ALA A 23 -5.68 -17.36 3.84
C ALA A 23 -6.72 -16.22 3.75
N MET A 24 -6.48 -15.21 2.93
CA MET A 24 -7.37 -14.04 2.82
C MET A 24 -8.64 -14.41 2.06
N PHE A 25 -9.81 -13.92 2.53
CA PHE A 25 -11.08 -14.22 1.86
C PHE A 25 -11.17 -13.60 0.45
N ASN A 26 -10.51 -12.46 0.23
CA ASN A 26 -10.52 -11.71 -1.02
C ASN A 26 -9.13 -11.68 -1.69
N LYS A 27 -8.39 -12.77 -1.60
CA LYS A 27 -6.99 -12.85 -2.03
C LYS A 27 -6.74 -12.49 -3.49
N GLU A 28 -7.55 -13.02 -4.41
CA GLU A 28 -7.35 -12.77 -5.85
C GLU A 28 -7.57 -11.30 -6.20
N ALA A 29 -8.65 -10.71 -5.68
CA ALA A 29 -8.97 -9.31 -5.91
C ALA A 29 -7.89 -8.39 -5.31
N CYS A 30 -7.44 -8.70 -4.09
CA CYS A 30 -6.40 -7.93 -3.43
C CYS A 30 -5.08 -7.97 -4.20
N GLU A 31 -4.62 -9.16 -4.57
CA GLU A 31 -3.38 -9.32 -5.35
C GLU A 31 -3.45 -8.55 -6.67
N ASP A 32 -4.56 -8.67 -7.39
CA ASP A 32 -4.79 -7.97 -8.65
C ASP A 32 -4.68 -6.45 -8.46
N ARG A 33 -5.33 -5.89 -7.45
CA ARG A 33 -5.32 -4.45 -7.19
C ARG A 33 -3.98 -3.94 -6.65
N VAL A 34 -3.30 -4.72 -5.82
CA VAL A 34 -1.93 -4.39 -5.37
C VAL A 34 -0.99 -4.31 -6.58
N CYS A 35 -1.06 -5.29 -7.47
CA CYS A 35 -0.22 -5.31 -8.67
C CYS A 35 -0.57 -4.18 -9.64
N MET A 36 -1.85 -3.89 -9.82
CA MET A 36 -2.31 -2.74 -10.62
C MET A 36 -1.73 -1.43 -10.06
N LEU A 37 -1.88 -1.22 -8.76
CA LEU A 37 -1.36 -0.04 -8.09
C LEU A 37 0.15 0.08 -8.28
N ALA A 38 0.88 -0.99 -8.01
CA ALA A 38 2.34 -0.98 -8.11
C ALA A 38 2.83 -0.69 -9.53
N ARG A 39 2.22 -1.30 -10.54
CA ARG A 39 2.56 -1.04 -11.95
C ARG A 39 2.31 0.42 -12.31
N GLY A 40 1.16 0.97 -11.90
CA GLY A 40 0.83 2.36 -12.15
C GLY A 40 1.78 3.33 -11.46
N LEU A 41 2.13 3.06 -10.20
CA LEU A 41 3.08 3.89 -9.46
C LEU A 41 4.47 3.87 -10.07
N ASN A 42 4.92 2.74 -10.59
CA ASN A 42 6.18 2.65 -11.32
C ASN A 42 6.17 3.53 -12.59
N LEU A 43 5.09 3.50 -13.35
CA LEU A 43 4.94 4.35 -14.53
C LEU A 43 5.02 5.83 -14.17
N LEU A 44 4.51 6.21 -13.02
CA LEU A 44 4.51 7.59 -12.52
C LEU A 44 5.75 7.94 -11.69
N GLU A 45 6.70 7.02 -11.57
CA GLU A 45 7.96 7.18 -10.82
C GLU A 45 7.74 7.53 -9.34
N ILE A 46 6.69 6.96 -8.74
CA ILE A 46 6.37 7.13 -7.31
C ILE A 46 7.05 6.03 -6.52
N PRO A 47 7.86 6.38 -5.49
CA PRO A 47 8.61 5.39 -4.73
C PRO A 47 7.69 4.46 -3.94
N MET A 48 8.08 3.18 -3.90
CA MET A 48 7.40 2.13 -3.15
C MET A 48 8.37 1.44 -2.20
N LEU A 49 7.83 0.96 -1.09
CA LEU A 49 8.54 0.20 -0.08
C LEU A 49 7.74 -1.06 0.22
N ILE A 50 8.40 -2.22 0.17
CA ILE A 50 7.80 -3.52 0.46
C ILE A 50 8.21 -3.94 1.86
N THR A 51 7.24 -4.40 2.67
CA THR A 51 7.52 -4.99 3.98
C THR A 51 7.15 -6.48 4.00
N GLN A 52 7.83 -7.23 4.84
CA GLN A 52 7.53 -8.62 5.10
C GLN A 52 7.56 -8.87 6.61
N GLN A 53 6.53 -9.53 7.11
CA GLN A 53 6.45 -9.96 8.50
C GLN A 53 7.22 -11.26 8.63
N TYR A 54 8.24 -11.29 9.50
CA TYR A 54 8.98 -12.50 9.82
C TYR A 54 9.19 -13.41 8.61
N THR A 55 9.98 -12.95 7.67
CA THR A 55 10.19 -13.61 6.37
C THR A 55 10.56 -15.08 6.51
N LYS A 56 11.41 -15.40 7.49
CA LYS A 56 11.85 -16.79 7.74
C LYS A 56 10.67 -17.73 8.01
N GLY A 57 9.61 -17.23 8.67
CA GLY A 57 8.42 -18.03 8.99
C GLY A 57 7.31 -17.93 7.95
N LEU A 58 7.08 -16.74 7.41
CA LEU A 58 5.93 -16.46 6.54
C LEU A 58 6.25 -16.40 5.05
N GLY A 59 7.52 -16.57 4.69
CA GLY A 59 7.95 -16.56 3.29
C GLY A 59 8.13 -15.15 2.74
N GLY A 60 8.54 -15.08 1.48
CA GLY A 60 8.72 -13.83 0.76
C GLY A 60 7.41 -13.27 0.22
N SER A 61 7.49 -12.08 -0.34
CA SER A 61 6.37 -11.50 -1.07
C SER A 61 6.04 -12.35 -2.31
N LEU A 62 4.80 -12.29 -2.75
CA LEU A 62 4.36 -12.96 -3.97
C LEU A 62 5.24 -12.51 -5.15
N PRO A 63 5.64 -13.44 -6.04
CA PRO A 63 6.43 -13.08 -7.23
C PRO A 63 5.77 -11.98 -8.08
N SER A 64 4.45 -12.02 -8.21
CA SER A 64 3.67 -11.01 -8.93
C SER A 64 3.86 -9.61 -8.35
N VAL A 65 3.98 -9.50 -7.03
CA VAL A 65 4.16 -8.22 -6.33
C VAL A 65 5.56 -7.66 -6.60
N TYR A 66 6.60 -8.48 -6.51
CA TYR A 66 7.96 -8.06 -6.86
C TYR A 66 8.04 -7.57 -8.30
N GLU A 67 7.44 -8.32 -9.22
CA GLU A 67 7.42 -7.96 -10.64
C GLU A 67 6.70 -6.63 -10.86
N ALA A 68 5.50 -6.46 -10.28
CA ALA A 68 4.73 -5.23 -10.41
C ALA A 68 5.44 -4.03 -9.81
N ALA A 69 6.09 -4.19 -8.67
CA ALA A 69 6.85 -3.13 -8.01
C ALA A 69 8.20 -2.85 -8.67
N GLY A 70 8.69 -3.78 -9.48
CA GLY A 70 9.97 -3.64 -10.17
C GLY A 70 11.18 -3.74 -9.25
N THR A 71 11.04 -4.37 -8.10
CA THR A 71 12.12 -4.57 -7.12
C THR A 71 11.87 -5.80 -6.28
N LYS A 72 12.96 -6.38 -5.76
CA LYS A 72 12.91 -7.46 -4.77
C LYS A 72 13.40 -7.00 -3.38
N GLU A 73 13.68 -5.72 -3.24
CA GLU A 73 14.09 -5.15 -1.95
C GLU A 73 12.90 -5.10 -0.99
N PHE A 74 13.13 -5.47 0.25
CA PHE A 74 12.10 -5.47 1.27
C PHE A 74 12.69 -5.18 2.66
N PHE A 75 11.82 -4.78 3.58
CA PHE A 75 12.13 -4.68 5.01
C PHE A 75 11.47 -5.85 5.74
N ASP A 76 12.27 -6.63 6.46
CA ASP A 76 11.76 -7.64 7.38
C ASP A 76 11.40 -6.97 8.70
N LYS A 77 10.25 -7.30 9.26
CA LYS A 77 9.82 -6.73 10.53
C LYS A 77 9.22 -7.76 11.46
N ARG A 78 9.23 -7.46 12.76
CA ARG A 78 8.60 -8.28 13.80
C ARG A 78 7.38 -7.59 14.39
N THR A 79 7.37 -6.28 14.45
CA THR A 79 6.19 -5.51 14.87
C THR A 79 5.08 -5.64 13.82
N PHE A 80 3.83 -5.58 14.24
CA PHE A 80 2.71 -5.57 13.30
C PHE A 80 2.68 -4.23 12.56
N SER A 81 2.72 -3.13 13.30
CA SER A 81 2.85 -1.81 12.70
C SER A 81 4.23 -1.62 12.09
N CYS A 82 4.28 -1.23 10.83
CA CYS A 82 5.53 -0.86 10.17
C CYS A 82 6.15 0.39 10.82
N ALA A 83 5.33 1.25 11.40
CA ALA A 83 5.79 2.48 12.02
C ALA A 83 6.40 2.28 13.42
N GLN A 84 6.39 1.05 13.94
CA GLN A 84 7.11 0.67 15.14
C GLN A 84 8.52 0.13 14.84
N ASP A 85 8.88 0.02 13.57
CA ASP A 85 10.21 -0.39 13.12
C ASP A 85 11.00 0.86 12.71
N GLU A 86 12.08 1.12 13.41
CA GLU A 86 12.90 2.33 13.21
C GLU A 86 13.50 2.42 11.79
N ASN A 87 13.89 1.30 11.23
CA ASN A 87 14.49 1.26 9.88
C ASN A 87 13.46 1.62 8.81
N ILE A 88 12.23 1.15 8.98
CA ILE A 88 11.13 1.46 8.06
C ILE A 88 10.77 2.95 8.16
N VAL A 89 10.63 3.46 9.38
CA VAL A 89 10.34 4.89 9.59
C VAL A 89 11.43 5.76 8.97
N ALA A 90 12.70 5.42 9.20
CA ALA A 90 13.82 6.16 8.62
C ALA A 90 13.77 6.16 7.09
N ALA A 91 13.41 5.02 6.47
CA ALA A 91 13.29 4.92 5.01
C ALA A 91 12.15 5.80 4.47
N LEU A 92 11.02 5.86 5.18
CA LEU A 92 9.90 6.74 4.81
C LEU A 92 10.27 8.21 4.93
N GLN A 93 10.93 8.59 6.04
CA GLN A 93 11.37 9.97 6.29
C GLN A 93 12.37 10.44 5.25
N LYS A 94 13.29 9.57 4.85
CA LYS A 94 14.34 9.88 3.88
C LYS A 94 13.78 10.32 2.53
N LYS A 95 12.63 9.80 2.12
CA LYS A 95 12.00 10.17 0.84
C LYS A 95 11.37 11.56 0.88
N ASN A 96 11.15 12.11 2.07
CA ASN A 96 10.55 13.44 2.27
C ASN A 96 9.23 13.62 1.51
N ARG A 97 8.36 12.61 1.61
CA ARG A 97 7.03 12.61 1.00
C ARG A 97 5.99 12.31 2.07
N LYS A 98 5.13 13.26 2.32
CA LYS A 98 4.17 13.23 3.43
C LYS A 98 3.06 12.20 3.25
N ASN A 99 2.59 12.01 2.03
CA ASN A 99 1.49 11.10 1.74
C ASN A 99 2.00 9.69 1.56
N VAL A 100 1.40 8.73 2.27
CA VAL A 100 1.79 7.33 2.19
C VAL A 100 0.57 6.51 1.77
N LEU A 101 0.58 6.03 0.54
CA LEU A 101 -0.41 5.07 0.06
C LEU A 101 -0.15 3.74 0.76
N ILE A 102 -1.20 3.14 1.31
CA ILE A 102 -1.09 1.88 2.06
C ILE A 102 -1.95 0.82 1.38
N CYS A 103 -1.33 -0.32 1.09
CA CYS A 103 -2.00 -1.52 0.60
C CYS A 103 -1.38 -2.77 1.23
N GLY A 104 -2.02 -3.91 1.08
CA GLY A 104 -1.52 -5.20 1.56
C GLY A 104 -2.34 -5.86 2.66
N THR A 105 -1.70 -6.62 3.54
CA THR A 105 -2.34 -7.50 4.53
C THR A 105 -1.72 -7.39 5.94
N GLU A 106 -2.43 -7.81 6.96
CA GLU A 106 -3.88 -7.91 7.01
C GLU A 106 -4.46 -6.54 7.31
N ALA A 107 -5.56 -6.24 6.67
CA ALA A 107 -6.18 -4.92 6.77
C ALA A 107 -6.43 -4.48 8.21
N HIS A 108 -6.85 -5.41 9.09
CA HIS A 108 -7.20 -5.14 10.48
C HIS A 108 -6.04 -5.31 11.47
N VAL A 109 -4.85 -5.67 10.99
CA VAL A 109 -3.66 -5.87 11.84
C VAL A 109 -2.53 -4.93 11.40
N CYS A 110 -1.62 -5.40 10.56
CA CYS A 110 -0.44 -4.64 10.15
C CYS A 110 -0.82 -3.34 9.41
N VAL A 111 -1.78 -3.42 8.51
CA VAL A 111 -2.24 -2.27 7.71
C VAL A 111 -2.85 -1.19 8.60
N LEU A 112 -3.85 -1.54 9.40
CA LEU A 112 -4.54 -0.59 10.27
C LEU A 112 -3.61 0.08 11.28
N GLN A 113 -2.82 -0.72 11.98
CA GLN A 113 -1.89 -0.20 12.99
C GLN A 113 -0.85 0.73 12.36
N THR A 114 -0.35 0.38 11.17
CA THR A 114 0.57 1.24 10.42
C THR A 114 -0.07 2.58 10.09
N CYS A 115 -1.31 2.57 9.60
CA CYS A 115 -2.04 3.81 9.29
C CYS A 115 -2.15 4.72 10.52
N ILE A 116 -2.57 4.15 11.66
CA ILE A 116 -2.76 4.92 12.90
C ILE A 116 -1.43 5.54 13.35
N ASP A 117 -0.38 4.72 13.40
CA ASP A 117 0.92 5.17 13.88
C ASP A 117 1.58 6.18 12.94
N LEU A 118 1.46 6.00 11.62
CA LEU A 118 1.96 6.97 10.65
C LEU A 118 1.28 8.34 10.80
N LYS A 119 -0.03 8.34 11.07
CA LYS A 119 -0.76 9.57 11.34
C LYS A 119 -0.18 10.29 12.56
N ALA A 120 0.10 9.55 13.61
CA ALA A 120 0.70 10.10 14.84
C ALA A 120 2.12 10.66 14.60
N LEU A 121 2.86 10.11 13.64
CA LEU A 121 4.21 10.56 13.26
C LEU A 121 4.20 11.76 12.31
N GLY A 122 3.03 12.25 11.91
CA GLY A 122 2.90 13.41 11.04
C GLY A 122 2.80 13.10 9.54
N PHE A 123 2.77 11.82 9.16
CA PHE A 123 2.45 11.43 7.78
C PHE A 123 0.94 11.52 7.54
N GLN A 124 0.55 11.56 6.27
CA GLN A 124 -0.83 11.40 5.87
C GLN A 124 -1.00 10.02 5.23
N PRO A 125 -1.48 9.02 5.96
CA PRO A 125 -1.78 7.71 5.39
C PRO A 125 -3.02 7.79 4.50
N ILE A 126 -2.97 7.09 3.37
CA ILE A 126 -4.04 6.99 2.39
C ILE A 126 -4.26 5.51 2.12
N LEU A 127 -5.39 4.99 2.55
CA LEU A 127 -5.70 3.57 2.46
C LEU A 127 -6.37 3.25 1.13
N VAL A 128 -5.75 2.35 0.36
CA VAL A 128 -6.26 1.88 -0.92
C VAL A 128 -7.15 0.68 -0.65
N ILE A 129 -8.45 0.89 -0.49
CA ILE A 129 -9.35 -0.09 0.12
C ILE A 129 -9.68 -1.31 -0.74
N ASP A 130 -9.48 -1.25 -2.05
CA ASP A 130 -9.62 -2.41 -2.91
C ASP A 130 -8.32 -3.22 -3.04
N ALA A 131 -7.23 -2.71 -2.47
CA ALA A 131 -5.91 -3.34 -2.45
C ALA A 131 -5.48 -3.81 -1.05
N ILE A 132 -6.43 -4.07 -0.16
CA ILE A 132 -6.18 -4.62 1.18
C ILE A 132 -7.01 -5.87 1.40
N ALA A 133 -6.54 -6.76 2.28
CA ALA A 133 -7.24 -8.00 2.56
C ALA A 133 -7.15 -8.41 4.02
N SER A 134 -8.13 -9.19 4.45
CA SER A 134 -8.17 -9.86 5.75
C SER A 134 -8.73 -11.26 5.57
N ARG A 135 -8.51 -12.13 6.55
CA ARG A 135 -9.06 -13.51 6.53
C ARG A 135 -10.58 -13.51 6.61
N LYS A 136 -11.17 -12.52 7.31
CA LYS A 136 -12.62 -12.38 7.47
C LYS A 136 -13.10 -11.03 6.93
N LYS A 137 -14.20 -11.08 6.19
CA LYS A 137 -14.83 -9.87 5.64
C LYS A 137 -15.23 -8.87 6.73
N SER A 138 -15.68 -9.37 7.89
CA SER A 138 -16.06 -8.52 9.03
C SER A 138 -14.87 -7.71 9.56
N ASP A 139 -13.69 -8.32 9.64
CA ASP A 139 -12.47 -7.64 10.08
C ASP A 139 -12.01 -6.59 9.07
N LEU A 140 -12.12 -6.90 7.79
CA LEU A 140 -11.81 -5.93 6.73
C LEU A 140 -12.71 -4.69 6.84
N LYS A 141 -14.02 -4.89 6.99
CA LYS A 141 -14.98 -3.79 7.14
C LYS A 141 -14.70 -2.96 8.38
N ALA A 142 -14.42 -3.61 9.50
CA ALA A 142 -14.10 -2.91 10.76
C ALA A 142 -12.82 -2.08 10.63
N ALA A 143 -11.80 -2.64 9.97
CA ALA A 143 -10.53 -1.93 9.73
C ALA A 143 -10.73 -0.64 8.92
N ILE A 144 -11.51 -0.69 7.86
CA ILE A 144 -11.79 0.48 7.02
C ILE A 144 -12.51 1.55 7.84
N LYS A 145 -13.53 1.19 8.61
CA LYS A 145 -14.26 2.13 9.48
C LYS A 145 -13.35 2.76 10.50
N ARG A 146 -12.52 1.95 11.18
CA ARG A 146 -11.58 2.45 12.17
C ARG A 146 -10.57 3.41 11.56
N ALA A 147 -10.02 3.07 10.40
CA ALA A 147 -9.09 3.94 9.68
C ALA A 147 -9.70 5.32 9.39
N MET A 148 -10.94 5.34 8.92
CA MET A 148 -11.66 6.59 8.66
C MET A 148 -11.82 7.43 9.93
N GLN A 149 -12.16 6.79 11.06
CA GLN A 149 -12.28 7.49 12.36
C GLN A 149 -10.96 8.09 12.83
N GLU A 150 -9.83 7.48 12.44
CA GLU A 150 -8.48 7.93 12.79
C GLU A 150 -7.92 8.98 11.81
N GLY A 151 -8.72 9.45 10.87
CA GLY A 151 -8.30 10.48 9.91
C GLY A 151 -7.51 9.97 8.72
N VAL A 152 -7.59 8.67 8.43
CA VAL A 152 -6.98 8.07 7.25
C VAL A 152 -7.85 8.38 6.03
N ILE A 153 -7.23 8.83 4.96
CA ILE A 153 -7.93 9.11 3.69
C ILE A 153 -8.16 7.81 2.95
N ILE A 154 -9.35 7.66 2.37
CA ILE A 154 -9.75 6.46 1.64
C ILE A 154 -9.70 6.73 0.14
N THR A 155 -9.17 5.75 -0.62
CA THR A 155 -9.17 5.77 -2.08
C THR A 155 -9.24 4.34 -2.62
N THR A 156 -9.28 4.20 -3.94
CA THR A 156 -9.12 2.92 -4.63
C THR A 156 -7.93 2.99 -5.57
N ALA A 157 -7.46 1.83 -6.05
CA ALA A 157 -6.28 1.77 -6.92
C ALA A 157 -6.48 2.61 -8.19
N GLU A 158 -7.58 2.42 -8.88
CA GLU A 158 -7.86 3.18 -10.11
C GLU A 158 -8.02 4.68 -9.82
N ALA A 159 -8.79 5.03 -8.79
CA ALA A 159 -9.04 6.43 -8.43
C ALA A 159 -7.74 7.18 -8.15
N VAL A 160 -6.85 6.60 -7.34
CA VAL A 160 -5.60 7.27 -7.00
C VAL A 160 -4.63 7.35 -8.17
N LEU A 161 -4.59 6.34 -9.04
CA LEU A 161 -3.73 6.39 -10.23
C LEU A 161 -4.14 7.53 -11.17
N PHE A 162 -5.42 7.74 -11.39
CA PHE A 162 -5.89 8.88 -12.18
C PHE A 162 -5.68 10.21 -11.46
N GLU A 163 -5.87 10.25 -10.16
CA GLU A 163 -5.60 11.48 -9.39
C GLU A 163 -4.13 11.90 -9.51
N LEU A 164 -3.21 10.95 -9.42
CA LEU A 164 -1.77 11.17 -9.56
C LEU A 164 -1.36 11.51 -11.01
N THR A 165 -2.08 11.01 -12.01
CA THR A 165 -1.84 11.32 -13.41
C THR A 165 -2.28 12.74 -13.75
N VAL A 166 -3.31 13.23 -13.07
CA VAL A 166 -3.85 14.60 -13.15
C VAL A 166 -4.63 14.88 -14.43
N ASP A 167 -4.09 14.58 -15.61
CA ASP A 167 -4.59 15.09 -16.88
C ASP A 167 -4.45 14.03 -17.99
N SER A 168 -5.44 13.95 -18.88
CA SER A 168 -5.41 13.03 -20.01
C SER A 168 -4.29 13.33 -21.04
N ARG A 169 -3.66 14.48 -20.94
CA ARG A 169 -2.52 14.86 -21.77
C ARG A 169 -1.18 14.43 -21.17
N HIS A 170 -1.19 13.86 -19.96
CA HIS A 170 0.01 13.34 -19.30
C HIS A 170 0.71 12.32 -20.21
N PRO A 171 2.06 12.35 -20.34
CA PRO A 171 2.80 11.42 -21.21
C PRO A 171 2.53 9.95 -20.92
N LYS A 172 2.20 9.60 -19.67
CA LYS A 172 1.90 8.23 -19.24
C LYS A 172 0.41 7.90 -19.21
N PHE A 173 -0.47 8.80 -19.62
CA PHE A 173 -1.92 8.57 -19.53
C PHE A 173 -2.38 7.28 -20.22
N ARG A 174 -1.87 7.01 -21.42
CA ARG A 174 -2.24 5.79 -22.16
C ARG A 174 -1.82 4.53 -21.42
N ASP A 175 -0.59 4.54 -20.87
CA ASP A 175 -0.07 3.41 -20.10
C ASP A 175 -0.88 3.20 -18.82
N ILE A 176 -1.24 4.27 -18.10
CA ILE A 176 -2.10 4.19 -16.91
C ILE A 176 -3.48 3.64 -17.29
N SER A 177 -4.08 4.14 -18.37
CA SER A 177 -5.36 3.65 -18.87
C SER A 177 -5.33 2.15 -19.18
N ASN A 178 -4.22 1.65 -19.70
CA ASN A 178 -4.05 0.21 -19.98
C ASN A 178 -3.87 -0.62 -18.69
N VAL A 179 -3.18 -0.07 -17.70
CA VAL A 179 -2.97 -0.77 -16.42
C VAL A 179 -4.27 -1.02 -15.67
N VAL A 180 -5.24 -0.09 -15.73
CA VAL A 180 -6.49 -0.17 -14.95
C VAL A 180 -7.63 -0.92 -15.65
N LYS A 181 -7.43 -1.39 -16.87
CA LYS A 181 -8.45 -2.16 -17.64
C LYS A 181 -8.64 -3.57 -17.14
#